data_c4ca1ab73060bb384f0fbcede317c228
#
_entry.id   c4ca1ab73060bb384f0fbcede317c228
#
_cell.length_a   1.000
_cell.length_b   1.000
_cell.length_c   1.000
_cell.angle_alpha   90.00
_cell.angle_beta   90.00
_cell.angle_gamma   90.00
#
_symmetry.space_group_name_H-M   'P 1'
#
loop_
_entity.id
_entity.type
_entity.pdbx_description
1 polymer ?
#
loop_
_entity_poly.entity_id
_entity_poly.type
_entity_poly.pdbx_seq_one_letter_code
_entity_poly.pdbx_strand_id
1 'polypeptide(L)'
;MPHHVETLTKLSVGLPVAICECAISDRTGSIRMAVGGGETWATGASHVIDDNHLGQKLLDRPDNIHVRVAEIEVSCFTLDDFVDHHGITQIDLCKIDVGGHELNVLNDYSWQVKPKVIKIEHTRIEGNELDKILRPQGYTLFIEMQDIYAIL
;
A
#
# COMPACT_ATOMS: atom_id res chain seq x y z
N MET A 1 12.21 7.70 5.22
CA MET A 1 11.52 6.61 5.94
C MET A 1 12.30 5.98 7.11
N PRO A 2 13.63 6.10 7.22
CA PRO A 2 14.35 5.51 8.38
C PRO A 2 13.75 5.87 9.74
N HIS A 3 13.32 7.12 9.91
CA HIS A 3 12.71 7.59 11.16
C HIS A 3 11.38 6.89 11.51
N HIS A 4 10.53 6.60 10.52
CA HIS A 4 9.26 5.91 10.78
C HIS A 4 9.49 4.45 11.17
N VAL A 5 10.44 3.78 10.52
CA VAL A 5 10.81 2.40 10.87
C VAL A 5 11.37 2.33 12.27
N GLU A 6 12.28 3.23 12.64
CA GLU A 6 12.83 3.28 14.00
C GLU A 6 11.71 3.52 15.03
N THR A 7 10.78 4.40 14.76
CA THR A 7 9.64 4.68 15.65
C THR A 7 8.73 3.46 15.77
N LEU A 8 8.36 2.83 14.65
CA LEU A 8 7.53 1.63 14.65
C LEU A 8 8.21 0.48 15.38
N THR A 9 9.50 0.27 15.16
CA THR A 9 10.28 -0.76 15.85
C THR A 9 10.27 -0.55 17.36
N LYS A 10 10.41 0.71 17.83
CA LYS A 10 10.32 1.03 19.26
C LYS A 10 8.93 0.77 19.83
N LEU A 11 7.87 1.11 19.08
CA LEU A 11 6.48 0.94 19.51
C LEU A 11 6.04 -0.54 19.49
N SER A 12 6.67 -1.37 18.66
CA SER A 12 6.33 -2.79 18.54
C SER A 12 7.05 -3.72 19.53
N VAL A 13 7.89 -3.17 20.40
CA VAL A 13 8.61 -3.98 21.42
C VAL A 13 7.61 -4.75 22.28
N GLY A 14 7.79 -6.08 22.33
CA GLY A 14 6.91 -6.98 23.08
C GLY A 14 5.62 -7.38 22.36
N LEU A 15 5.38 -6.88 21.14
CA LEU A 15 4.27 -7.31 20.28
C LEU A 15 4.78 -8.36 19.28
N PRO A 16 3.93 -9.31 18.86
CA PRO A 16 4.26 -10.29 17.82
C PRO A 16 4.14 -9.64 16.42
N VAL A 17 4.96 -8.62 16.15
CA VAL A 17 4.96 -7.82 14.94
C VAL A 17 6.34 -7.82 14.31
N ALA A 18 6.42 -8.07 13.01
CA ALA A 18 7.61 -7.87 12.19
C ALA A 18 7.47 -6.59 11.36
N ILE A 19 8.50 -5.74 11.38
CA ILE A 19 8.58 -4.53 10.56
C ILE A 19 9.50 -4.84 9.38
N CYS A 20 8.97 -4.71 8.15
CA CYS A 20 9.72 -4.91 6.92
C CYS A 20 9.92 -3.58 6.21
N GLU A 21 11.17 -3.18 5.99
CA GLU A 21 11.53 -1.95 5.26
C GLU A 21 11.47 -2.16 3.74
N CYS A 22 10.27 -2.38 3.23
CA CYS A 22 10.03 -2.54 1.79
C CYS A 22 8.69 -1.95 1.39
N ALA A 23 8.52 -1.70 0.11
CA ALA A 23 7.22 -1.43 -0.50
C ALA A 23 6.64 -2.74 -1.08
N ILE A 24 5.32 -2.81 -1.18
CA ILE A 24 4.65 -3.82 -2.00
C ILE A 24 4.17 -3.13 -3.28
N SER A 25 4.45 -3.76 -4.42
CA SER A 25 4.23 -3.19 -5.75
C SER A 25 3.90 -4.27 -6.78
N ASP A 26 3.86 -3.89 -8.05
CA ASP A 26 3.68 -4.76 -9.21
C ASP A 26 4.99 -5.48 -9.67
N ARG A 27 6.09 -5.27 -8.96
CA ARG A 27 7.38 -5.89 -9.28
C ARG A 27 8.27 -6.04 -8.06
N THR A 28 9.18 -6.98 -8.13
CA THR A 28 10.27 -7.13 -7.16
C THR A 28 11.53 -6.42 -7.67
N GLY A 29 12.21 -5.70 -6.75
CA GLY A 29 13.41 -4.92 -7.07
C GLY A 29 13.47 -3.62 -6.28
N SER A 30 13.46 -2.49 -6.96
CA SER A 30 13.40 -1.15 -6.34
C SER A 30 12.34 -0.28 -7.00
N ILE A 31 11.82 0.68 -6.23
CA ILE A 31 10.81 1.64 -6.67
C ILE A 31 11.11 3.01 -6.09
N ARG A 32 10.84 4.05 -6.88
CA ARG A 32 10.96 5.44 -6.40
C ARG A 32 9.68 5.88 -5.71
N MET A 33 9.83 6.51 -4.56
CA MET A 33 8.73 7.05 -3.79
C MET A 33 8.93 8.54 -3.51
N ALA A 34 7.86 9.29 -3.62
CA ALA A 34 7.76 10.64 -3.09
C ALA A 34 7.38 10.57 -1.62
N VAL A 35 8.19 11.22 -0.78
CA VAL A 35 7.98 11.23 0.67
C VAL A 35 7.78 12.66 1.14
N GLY A 36 6.64 12.93 1.75
CA GLY A 36 6.39 14.22 2.38
C GLY A 36 7.32 14.44 3.57
N GLY A 37 8.01 15.58 3.61
CA GLY A 37 8.87 16.00 4.73
C GLY A 37 8.11 16.93 5.68
N GLY A 38 8.30 16.74 6.99
CA GLY A 38 7.74 17.60 8.04
C GLY A 38 7.08 16.80 9.17
N GLU A 39 6.70 17.51 10.24
CA GLU A 39 6.03 16.91 11.43
C GLU A 39 4.50 16.86 11.29
N THR A 40 3.99 17.03 10.07
CA THR A 40 2.55 17.13 9.81
C THR A 40 2.01 15.85 9.16
N TRP A 41 0.69 15.75 8.99
CA TRP A 41 -0.02 14.69 8.27
C TRP A 41 0.56 14.41 6.86
N ALA A 42 1.29 15.36 6.27
CA ALA A 42 1.96 15.20 4.99
C ALA A 42 3.02 14.08 4.98
N THR A 43 3.54 13.67 6.15
CA THR A 43 4.44 12.51 6.27
C THR A 43 3.75 11.19 5.97
N GLY A 44 2.43 11.11 6.13
CA GLY A 44 1.61 9.97 5.74
C GLY A 44 1.21 9.92 4.27
N ALA A 45 1.49 10.97 3.49
CA ALA A 45 1.11 11.09 2.08
C ALA A 45 2.21 10.59 1.12
N SER A 46 3.01 9.61 1.53
CA SER A 46 4.02 9.01 0.65
C SER A 46 3.34 8.16 -0.42
N HIS A 47 3.84 8.22 -1.65
CA HIS A 47 3.29 7.47 -2.77
C HIS A 47 4.38 7.08 -3.77
N VAL A 48 4.08 6.09 -4.59
CA VAL A 48 4.96 5.65 -5.68
C VAL A 48 5.02 6.74 -6.76
N ILE A 49 6.23 7.03 -7.25
CA ILE A 49 6.44 7.85 -8.42
C ILE A 49 6.38 6.94 -9.64
N ASP A 50 5.28 6.96 -10.34
CA ASP A 50 5.14 6.31 -11.63
C ASP A 50 5.09 7.35 -12.77
N ASP A 51 5.25 6.87 -14.01
CA ASP A 51 5.21 7.73 -15.21
C ASP A 51 3.77 8.25 -15.51
N ASN A 52 2.75 7.81 -14.78
CA ASN A 52 1.35 8.15 -14.97
C ASN A 52 0.87 9.38 -14.17
N HIS A 53 1.76 10.12 -13.54
CA HIS A 53 1.53 11.45 -12.90
C HIS A 53 0.46 11.52 -11.78
N LEU A 54 -0.08 10.42 -11.28
CA LEU A 54 -1.01 10.45 -10.14
C LEU A 54 -0.36 11.05 -8.88
N GLY A 55 0.94 10.80 -8.69
CA GLY A 55 1.73 11.36 -7.59
C GLY A 55 1.83 12.89 -7.62
N GLN A 56 1.92 13.49 -8.80
CA GLN A 56 2.07 14.94 -8.95
C GLN A 56 0.80 15.71 -8.56
N LYS A 57 -0.39 15.12 -8.78
CA LYS A 57 -1.67 15.72 -8.37
C LYS A 57 -1.86 15.84 -6.86
N LEU A 58 -1.13 15.04 -6.07
CA LEU A 58 -1.15 15.14 -4.61
C LEU A 58 -0.33 16.32 -4.07
N LEU A 59 0.66 16.77 -4.85
CA LEU A 59 1.51 17.90 -4.54
C LEU A 59 0.85 19.24 -4.93
N ASP A 60 -0.08 19.21 -5.88
CA ASP A 60 -0.81 20.38 -6.39
C ASP A 60 -2.10 20.67 -5.60
N ARG A 61 -2.07 20.57 -4.27
CA ARG A 61 -3.20 21.00 -3.44
C ARG A 61 -3.31 22.52 -3.39
N PRO A 62 -4.56 23.07 -3.51
CA PRO A 62 -4.78 24.51 -3.56
C PRO A 62 -4.52 25.27 -2.25
N ASP A 63 -4.20 24.59 -1.17
CA ASP A 63 -4.00 25.15 0.17
C ASP A 63 -2.58 25.67 0.43
N ASN A 64 -1.74 25.82 -0.62
CA ASN A 64 -0.38 26.43 -0.55
C ASN A 64 0.54 25.88 0.56
N ILE A 65 0.31 24.67 1.02
CA ILE A 65 1.22 24.00 1.94
C ILE A 65 2.40 23.51 1.12
N HIS A 66 3.51 24.23 1.17
CA HIS A 66 4.77 23.80 0.56
C HIS A 66 5.32 22.59 1.32
N VAL A 67 4.83 21.41 0.99
CA VAL A 67 5.38 20.16 1.51
C VAL A 67 6.71 19.93 0.79
N ARG A 68 7.81 19.89 1.54
CA ARG A 68 9.09 19.45 1.00
C ARG A 68 8.94 17.96 0.68
N VAL A 69 9.00 17.63 -0.59
CA VAL A 69 8.96 16.26 -1.07
C VAL A 69 10.39 15.82 -1.33
N ALA A 70 10.77 14.72 -0.72
CA ALA A 70 12.01 14.03 -1.04
C ALA A 70 11.68 12.80 -1.89
N GLU A 71 12.45 12.58 -2.94
CA GLU A 71 12.42 11.31 -3.66
C GLU A 71 13.40 10.35 -3.01
N ILE A 72 12.95 9.15 -2.75
CA ILE A 72 13.78 8.06 -2.24
C ILE A 72 13.58 6.80 -3.08
N GLU A 73 14.61 5.99 -3.18
CA GLU A 73 14.51 4.65 -3.73
C GLU A 73 14.38 3.66 -2.56
N VAL A 74 13.40 2.75 -2.66
CA VAL A 74 13.15 1.71 -1.66
C VAL A 74 13.08 0.35 -2.33
N SER A 75 13.48 -0.70 -1.60
CA SER A 75 13.26 -2.08 -2.03
C SER A 75 11.77 -2.35 -2.14
N CYS A 76 11.36 -3.11 -3.15
CA CYS A 76 9.98 -3.54 -3.30
C CYS A 76 9.88 -5.01 -3.65
N PHE A 77 8.73 -5.59 -3.32
CA PHE A 77 8.34 -6.95 -3.66
C PHE A 77 6.98 -6.92 -4.31
N THR A 78 6.70 -7.92 -5.17
CA THR A 78 5.31 -8.31 -5.43
C THR A 78 4.72 -8.91 -4.16
N LEU A 79 3.40 -8.94 -4.06
CA LEU A 79 2.76 -9.58 -2.90
C LEU A 79 3.08 -11.09 -2.85
N ASP A 80 3.17 -11.76 -4.00
CA ASP A 80 3.58 -13.16 -4.08
C ASP A 80 5.00 -13.38 -3.57
N ASP A 81 5.98 -12.63 -4.07
CA ASP A 81 7.37 -12.77 -3.65
C ASP A 81 7.54 -12.46 -2.16
N PHE A 82 6.77 -11.51 -1.62
CA PHE A 82 6.77 -11.20 -0.20
C PHE A 82 6.22 -12.36 0.63
N VAL A 83 5.10 -12.94 0.20
CA VAL A 83 4.47 -14.10 0.85
C VAL A 83 5.41 -15.29 0.84
N ASP A 84 6.01 -15.60 -0.31
CA ASP A 84 6.95 -16.71 -0.48
C ASP A 84 8.23 -16.50 0.34
N HIS A 85 8.83 -15.31 0.28
CA HIS A 85 10.06 -14.97 1.02
C HIS A 85 9.90 -15.14 2.53
N HIS A 86 8.72 -14.82 3.06
CA HIS A 86 8.42 -14.93 4.49
C HIS A 86 7.76 -16.27 4.89
N GLY A 87 7.54 -17.18 3.94
CA GLY A 87 6.91 -18.49 4.17
C GLY A 87 5.47 -18.36 4.69
N ILE A 88 4.75 -17.33 4.25
CA ILE A 88 3.37 -17.08 4.67
C ILE A 88 2.45 -18.05 3.93
N THR A 89 1.76 -18.90 4.67
CA THR A 89 0.83 -19.91 4.10
C THR A 89 -0.63 -19.57 4.33
N GLN A 90 -0.93 -18.57 5.16
CA GLN A 90 -2.28 -18.10 5.47
C GLN A 90 -2.24 -16.63 5.82
N ILE A 91 -3.25 -15.89 5.34
CA ILE A 91 -3.47 -14.47 5.67
C ILE A 91 -4.91 -14.34 6.18
N ASP A 92 -5.09 -13.97 7.43
CA ASP A 92 -6.42 -13.74 8.00
C ASP A 92 -6.96 -12.34 7.60
N LEU A 93 -6.09 -11.34 7.64
CA LEU A 93 -6.40 -9.96 7.23
C LEU A 93 -5.23 -9.37 6.46
N CYS A 94 -5.51 -8.82 5.28
CA CYS A 94 -4.57 -8.00 4.51
C CYS A 94 -5.13 -6.58 4.39
N LYS A 95 -4.47 -5.59 5.00
CA LYS A 95 -4.76 -4.18 4.73
C LYS A 95 -3.83 -3.66 3.64
N ILE A 96 -4.40 -3.06 2.59
CA ILE A 96 -3.70 -2.42 1.48
C ILE A 96 -4.04 -0.94 1.50
N ASP A 97 -3.01 -0.12 1.71
CA ASP A 97 -3.10 1.33 1.82
C ASP A 97 -1.76 1.90 1.33
N VAL A 98 -1.61 1.92 0.03
CA VAL A 98 -0.34 2.21 -0.68
C VAL A 98 -0.39 3.50 -1.49
N GLY A 99 -1.34 4.37 -1.14
CA GLY A 99 -1.40 5.74 -1.64
C GLY A 99 -1.74 5.87 -3.12
N GLY A 100 -2.62 5.01 -3.65
CA GLY A 100 -3.10 5.03 -5.03
C GLY A 100 -2.43 3.99 -5.93
N HIS A 101 -1.67 3.05 -5.37
CA HIS A 101 -1.00 1.97 -6.09
C HIS A 101 -1.65 0.59 -5.82
N GLU A 102 -2.85 0.60 -5.24
CA GLU A 102 -3.58 -0.60 -4.77
C GLU A 102 -3.89 -1.57 -5.92
N LEU A 103 -4.31 -1.04 -7.07
CA LEU A 103 -4.60 -1.86 -8.25
C LEU A 103 -3.35 -2.57 -8.78
N ASN A 104 -2.20 -1.91 -8.76
CA ASN A 104 -0.94 -2.49 -9.20
C ASN A 104 -0.55 -3.69 -8.32
N VAL A 105 -0.70 -3.54 -6.99
CA VAL A 105 -0.45 -4.63 -6.04
C VAL A 105 -1.35 -5.84 -6.30
N LEU A 106 -2.64 -5.60 -6.60
CA LEU A 106 -3.64 -6.67 -6.75
C LEU A 106 -3.63 -7.33 -8.13
N ASN A 107 -3.37 -6.56 -9.20
CA ASN A 107 -3.39 -7.07 -10.57
C ASN A 107 -2.33 -8.15 -10.81
N ASP A 108 -1.19 -8.04 -10.14
CA ASP A 108 -0.06 -8.97 -10.31
C ASP A 108 -0.08 -10.13 -9.28
N TYR A 109 -1.05 -10.14 -8.36
CA TYR A 109 -1.15 -11.15 -7.34
C TYR A 109 -1.74 -12.46 -7.88
N SER A 110 -1.04 -13.58 -7.66
CA SER A 110 -1.46 -14.90 -8.18
C SER A 110 -2.65 -15.52 -7.48
N TRP A 111 -3.01 -15.02 -6.29
CA TRP A 111 -4.09 -15.54 -5.44
C TRP A 111 -3.88 -16.96 -4.93
N GLN A 112 -2.64 -17.47 -4.89
CA GLN A 112 -2.34 -18.79 -4.32
C GLN A 112 -2.58 -18.81 -2.80
N VAL A 113 -2.23 -17.73 -2.10
CA VAL A 113 -2.52 -17.54 -0.67
C VAL A 113 -3.57 -16.44 -0.52
N LYS A 114 -4.85 -16.81 -0.59
CA LYS A 114 -5.95 -15.84 -0.51
C LYS A 114 -6.15 -15.34 0.92
N PRO A 115 -6.09 -14.01 1.16
CA PRO A 115 -6.51 -13.45 2.44
C PRO A 115 -7.98 -13.75 2.72
N LYS A 116 -8.33 -14.08 3.97
CA LYS A 116 -9.74 -14.24 4.36
C LYS A 116 -10.51 -12.93 4.29
N VAL A 117 -9.84 -11.85 4.67
CA VAL A 117 -10.37 -10.48 4.59
C VAL A 117 -9.31 -9.58 3.97
N ILE A 118 -9.71 -8.74 3.04
CA ILE A 118 -8.87 -7.66 2.51
C ILE A 118 -9.56 -6.34 2.83
N LYS A 119 -8.82 -5.40 3.39
CA LYS A 119 -9.24 -4.02 3.57
C LYS A 119 -8.42 -3.11 2.66
N ILE A 120 -9.07 -2.34 1.78
CA ILE A 120 -8.42 -1.52 0.77
C ILE A 120 -8.96 -0.10 0.84
N GLU A 121 -8.08 0.92 0.87
CA GLU A 121 -8.49 2.29 0.61
C GLU A 121 -8.85 2.44 -0.87
N HIS A 122 -10.07 2.95 -1.17
CA HIS A 122 -10.56 3.03 -2.56
C HIS A 122 -10.77 4.47 -3.07
N THR A 123 -10.40 5.48 -2.29
CA THR A 123 -10.68 6.89 -2.62
C THR A 123 -10.06 7.36 -3.93
N ARG A 124 -9.05 6.65 -4.44
CA ARG A 124 -8.33 6.96 -5.67
C ARG A 124 -8.58 5.95 -6.79
N ILE A 125 -9.46 4.97 -6.54
CA ILE A 125 -9.77 3.91 -7.50
C ILE A 125 -11.07 4.29 -8.21
N GLU A 126 -11.02 4.38 -9.53
CA GLU A 126 -12.17 4.75 -10.34
C GLU A 126 -13.06 3.54 -10.64
N GLY A 127 -14.38 3.76 -10.55
CA GLY A 127 -15.38 2.81 -11.02
C GLY A 127 -15.41 1.50 -10.22
N ASN A 128 -15.48 0.39 -10.96
CA ASN A 128 -15.60 -0.96 -10.41
C ASN A 128 -14.36 -1.83 -10.61
N GLU A 129 -13.18 -1.23 -10.65
CA GLU A 129 -11.93 -1.97 -10.93
C GLU A 129 -11.65 -3.03 -9.86
N LEU A 130 -11.86 -2.71 -8.57
CA LEU A 130 -11.72 -3.70 -7.49
C LEU A 130 -12.74 -4.85 -7.60
N ASP A 131 -13.95 -4.56 -8.06
CA ASP A 131 -14.97 -5.58 -8.32
C ASP A 131 -14.49 -6.60 -9.37
N LYS A 132 -13.88 -6.11 -10.45
CA LYS A 132 -13.36 -6.94 -11.54
C LYS A 132 -12.21 -7.86 -11.10
N ILE A 133 -11.41 -7.41 -10.13
CA ILE A 133 -10.28 -8.18 -9.60
C ILE A 133 -10.75 -9.17 -8.52
N LEU A 134 -11.54 -8.70 -7.55
CA LEU A 134 -11.80 -9.43 -6.32
C LEU A 134 -12.96 -10.42 -6.44
N ARG A 135 -14.05 -10.06 -7.13
CA ARG A 135 -15.20 -10.98 -7.28
C ARG A 135 -14.88 -12.29 -8.00
N PRO A 136 -14.07 -12.32 -9.08
CA PRO A 136 -13.65 -13.57 -9.69
C PRO A 136 -12.84 -14.46 -8.75
N GLN A 137 -12.22 -13.89 -7.72
CA GLN A 137 -11.49 -14.63 -6.70
C GLN A 137 -12.37 -15.20 -5.59
N GLY A 138 -13.67 -14.91 -5.61
CA GLY A 138 -14.66 -15.42 -4.65
C GLY A 138 -15.03 -14.43 -3.55
N TYR A 139 -14.53 -13.20 -3.59
CA TYR A 139 -14.82 -12.22 -2.54
C TYR A 139 -16.18 -11.56 -2.68
N THR A 140 -16.82 -11.35 -1.53
CA THR A 140 -17.98 -10.44 -1.38
C THR A 140 -17.46 -9.09 -0.89
N LEU A 141 -17.91 -7.99 -1.52
CA LEU A 141 -17.41 -6.65 -1.24
C LEU A 141 -18.41 -5.82 -0.44
N PHE A 142 -17.91 -5.12 0.56
CA PHE A 142 -18.63 -4.17 1.39
C PHE A 142 -17.88 -2.83 1.40
N ILE A 143 -18.60 -1.74 1.21
CA ILE A 143 -18.03 -0.38 1.20
C ILE A 143 -18.37 0.28 2.53
N GLU A 144 -17.35 0.80 3.21
CA GLU A 144 -17.48 1.59 4.41
C GLU A 144 -16.59 2.85 4.31
N MET A 145 -17.21 4.00 4.11
CA MET A 145 -16.54 5.30 3.96
C MET A 145 -15.49 5.29 2.83
N GLN A 146 -14.20 5.27 3.20
CA GLN A 146 -13.07 5.30 2.26
C GLN A 146 -12.45 3.92 2.02
N ASP A 147 -13.00 2.89 2.66
CA ASP A 147 -12.48 1.54 2.61
C ASP A 147 -13.46 0.57 1.92
N ILE A 148 -12.92 -0.38 1.21
CA ILE A 148 -13.62 -1.59 0.77
C ILE A 148 -13.11 -2.76 1.59
N TYR A 149 -14.04 -3.54 2.13
CA TYR A 149 -13.78 -4.84 2.74
C TYR A 149 -14.18 -5.93 1.76
N ALA A 150 -13.25 -6.77 1.39
CA ALA A 150 -13.49 -7.97 0.59
C ALA A 150 -13.39 -9.19 1.51
N ILE A 151 -14.45 -9.98 1.61
CA ILE A 151 -14.54 -11.15 2.49
C ILE A 151 -14.70 -12.39 1.62
N LEU A 152 -13.84 -13.40 1.86
CA LEU A 152 -13.82 -14.66 1.13
C LEU A 152 -14.91 -15.61 1.65
#